data_f7ea21b612b65f903789b15db27c2caa
#
_entry.id   f7ea21b612b65f903789b15db27c2caa
#
_cell.length_a   1.000
_cell.length_b   1.000
_cell.length_c   1.000
_cell.angle_alpha   90.00
_cell.angle_beta   90.00
_cell.angle_gamma   90.00
#
_symmetry.space_group_name_H-M   'P 1'
#
loop_
_entity.id
_entity.type
_entity.pdbx_description
1 polymer ?
#
loop_
_entity_poly.entity_id
_entity_poly.type
_entity_poly.pdbx_seq_one_letter_code
_entity_poly.pdbx_strand_id
1 'polypeptide(L)'
;PSIFIELAPTLDPGKTTKTTSSNGIHLVYMAESRGRKKAITQTKASHILIKTSEVRTEDQAKKLLENIKSEVENDREFSDLARQHSEDIGSASEGGSLGWLRSGQMVPEFENTMDSTKIDAISIPFKSQFGWHILKVDDRQKKDITDEMRRNKIAEFLHNRKYQEELDAWLQKIRDEAFVDIK
;
A
#
# COMPACT_ATOMS: atom_id res chain seq x y z
N PRO A 1 -5.20 -12.10 -35.03
CA PRO A 1 -5.11 -13.43 -34.45
C PRO A 1 -5.51 -13.42 -33.00
N SER A 2 -6.34 -14.36 -32.56
CA SER A 2 -6.89 -14.45 -31.20
C SER A 2 -5.83 -14.46 -30.10
N ILE A 3 -4.67 -15.04 -30.37
CA ILE A 3 -3.56 -15.11 -29.43
C ILE A 3 -3.08 -13.74 -28.90
N PHE A 4 -3.16 -12.67 -29.70
CA PHE A 4 -2.79 -11.33 -29.26
C PHE A 4 -3.88 -10.70 -28.39
N ILE A 5 -5.14 -11.07 -28.58
CA ILE A 5 -6.26 -10.59 -27.76
C ILE A 5 -6.18 -11.16 -26.35
N GLU A 6 -5.75 -12.41 -26.21
CA GLU A 6 -5.55 -13.06 -24.90
C GLU A 6 -4.29 -12.55 -24.18
N LEU A 7 -3.22 -12.29 -24.93
CA LEU A 7 -1.94 -11.82 -24.38
C LEU A 7 -1.92 -10.34 -24.02
N ALA A 8 -2.60 -9.49 -24.78
CA ALA A 8 -2.58 -8.04 -24.59
C ALA A 8 -3.00 -7.59 -23.16
N PRO A 9 -4.02 -8.20 -22.51
CA PRO A 9 -4.39 -7.85 -21.14
C PRO A 9 -3.36 -8.25 -20.08
N THR A 10 -2.50 -9.23 -20.37
CA THR A 10 -1.57 -9.82 -19.39
C THR A 10 -0.16 -9.23 -19.46
N LEU A 11 0.19 -8.57 -20.58
CA LEU A 11 1.53 -8.05 -20.81
C LEU A 11 1.61 -6.55 -20.49
N ASP A 12 2.53 -6.16 -19.62
CA ASP A 12 2.76 -4.77 -19.29
C ASP A 12 3.52 -4.03 -20.40
N PRO A 13 3.29 -2.72 -20.58
CA PRO A 13 4.07 -1.89 -21.48
C PRO A 13 5.58 -1.96 -21.19
N GLY A 14 6.38 -2.08 -22.24
CA GLY A 14 7.84 -2.27 -22.14
C GLY A 14 8.27 -3.71 -21.90
N LYS A 15 7.35 -4.66 -21.77
CA LYS A 15 7.69 -6.08 -21.58
C LYS A 15 7.56 -6.85 -22.88
N THR A 16 8.38 -7.91 -22.97
CA THR A 16 8.38 -8.87 -24.07
C THR A 16 8.00 -10.23 -23.54
N THR A 17 7.17 -10.96 -24.30
CA THR A 17 6.84 -12.35 -24.02
C THR A 17 6.96 -13.21 -25.28
N LYS A 18 7.20 -14.50 -25.08
CA LYS A 18 7.23 -15.49 -26.14
C LYS A 18 5.93 -16.31 -26.11
N THR A 19 5.30 -16.48 -27.24
CA THR A 19 4.11 -17.31 -27.38
C THR A 19 4.20 -18.18 -28.62
N THR A 20 3.44 -19.27 -28.66
CA THR A 20 3.44 -20.22 -29.80
C THR A 20 2.03 -20.31 -30.37
N SER A 21 1.92 -20.28 -31.67
CA SER A 21 0.68 -20.55 -32.42
C SER A 21 0.88 -21.66 -33.44
N SER A 22 -0.17 -22.00 -34.18
CA SER A 22 -0.09 -22.92 -35.32
C SER A 22 0.89 -22.47 -36.42
N ASN A 23 1.19 -21.17 -36.47
CA ASN A 23 2.07 -20.57 -37.47
C ASN A 23 3.53 -20.39 -36.96
N GLY A 24 3.83 -20.87 -35.75
CA GLY A 24 5.17 -20.83 -35.19
C GLY A 24 5.28 -20.09 -33.86
N ILE A 25 6.52 -19.70 -33.56
CA ILE A 25 6.87 -18.99 -32.33
C ILE A 25 6.82 -17.48 -32.58
N HIS A 26 6.12 -16.76 -31.71
CA HIS A 26 6.00 -15.31 -31.76
C HIS A 26 6.70 -14.67 -30.57
N LEU A 27 7.45 -13.63 -30.83
CA LEU A 27 7.96 -12.72 -29.79
C LEU A 27 7.09 -11.45 -29.81
N VAL A 28 6.39 -11.21 -28.71
CA VAL A 28 5.44 -10.09 -28.62
C VAL A 28 6.00 -9.07 -27.66
N TYR A 29 6.18 -7.84 -28.13
CA TYR A 29 6.56 -6.67 -27.31
C TYR A 29 5.37 -5.74 -27.17
N MET A 30 5.02 -5.38 -25.93
CA MET A 30 3.98 -4.39 -25.64
C MET A 30 4.61 -3.00 -25.61
N ALA A 31 4.51 -2.27 -26.70
CA ALA A 31 5.05 -0.90 -26.77
C ALA A 31 4.25 0.07 -25.89
N GLU A 32 2.91 0.02 -25.99
CA GLU A 32 2.02 0.93 -25.27
C GLU A 32 0.68 0.24 -25.03
N SER A 33 0.01 0.58 -23.91
CA SER A 33 -1.36 0.15 -23.63
C SER A 33 -2.23 1.38 -23.35
N ARG A 34 -3.30 1.55 -24.14
CA ARG A 34 -4.28 2.63 -23.97
C ARG A 34 -5.59 2.07 -23.49
N GLY A 35 -6.22 2.77 -22.53
CA GLY A 35 -7.54 2.38 -22.00
C GLY A 35 -7.54 1.19 -21.04
N ARG A 36 -6.38 0.64 -20.67
CA ARG A 36 -6.30 -0.45 -19.68
C ARG A 36 -6.70 0.09 -18.31
N LYS A 37 -7.70 -0.51 -17.72
CA LYS A 37 -8.10 -0.23 -16.34
C LYS A 37 -7.04 -0.78 -15.38
N LYS A 38 -6.63 0.02 -14.42
CA LYS A 38 -5.74 -0.41 -13.35
C LYS A 38 -6.53 -0.51 -12.06
N ALA A 39 -6.79 -1.72 -11.64
CA ALA A 39 -7.42 -2.01 -10.37
C ALA A 39 -6.37 -2.43 -9.35
N ILE A 40 -6.52 -1.97 -8.11
CA ILE A 40 -5.76 -2.42 -6.95
C ILE A 40 -6.71 -3.05 -5.94
N THR A 41 -6.20 -4.03 -5.21
CA THR A 41 -6.89 -4.54 -4.02
C THR A 41 -6.68 -3.56 -2.87
N GLN A 42 -7.76 -3.22 -2.19
CA GLN A 42 -7.75 -2.49 -0.92
C GLN A 42 -8.37 -3.38 0.14
N THR A 43 -7.79 -3.38 1.32
CA THR A 43 -8.29 -4.10 2.49
C THR A 43 -8.66 -3.09 3.55
N LYS A 44 -9.89 -3.18 4.07
CA LYS A 44 -10.30 -2.43 5.25
C LYS A 44 -9.95 -3.25 6.48
N ALA A 45 -9.17 -2.68 7.37
CA ALA A 45 -8.68 -3.38 8.54
C ALA A 45 -8.70 -2.49 9.78
N SER A 46 -8.82 -3.17 10.92
CA SER A 46 -8.67 -2.59 12.25
C SER A 46 -7.57 -3.34 13.00
N HIS A 47 -6.85 -2.68 13.91
CA HIS A 47 -5.78 -3.33 14.67
C HIS A 47 -5.74 -2.90 16.14
N ILE A 48 -5.05 -3.70 16.94
CA ILE A 48 -4.66 -3.38 18.31
C ILE A 48 -3.16 -3.54 18.42
N LEU A 49 -2.48 -2.51 18.89
CA LEU A 49 -1.04 -2.49 19.16
C LEU A 49 -0.79 -2.55 20.66
N ILE A 50 0.08 -3.45 21.09
CA ILE A 50 0.63 -3.50 22.44
C ILE A 50 2.16 -3.36 22.35
N LYS A 51 2.68 -2.30 22.94
CA LYS A 51 4.13 -2.04 22.97
C LYS A 51 4.79 -2.84 24.09
N THR A 52 5.99 -3.31 23.83
CA THR A 52 6.87 -3.86 24.85
C THR A 52 7.62 -2.75 25.56
N SER A 53 7.91 -2.92 26.84
CA SER A 53 8.65 -1.97 27.67
C SER A 53 9.45 -2.71 28.74
N GLU A 54 10.20 -1.98 29.56
CA GLU A 54 10.93 -2.57 30.69
C GLU A 54 10.00 -3.30 31.69
N VAL A 55 8.73 -2.86 31.77
CA VAL A 55 7.72 -3.47 32.68
C VAL A 55 6.79 -4.44 31.98
N ARG A 56 6.79 -4.50 30.64
CA ARG A 56 5.97 -5.43 29.85
C ARG A 56 6.83 -6.23 28.87
N THR A 57 7.03 -7.49 29.18
CA THR A 57 7.79 -8.41 28.31
C THR A 57 7.02 -8.76 27.04
N GLU A 58 7.72 -9.30 26.03
CA GLU A 58 7.11 -9.78 24.79
C GLU A 58 6.04 -10.85 25.05
N ASP A 59 6.32 -11.79 25.94
CA ASP A 59 5.37 -12.85 26.31
C ASP A 59 4.10 -12.30 26.95
N GLN A 60 4.23 -11.26 27.78
CA GLN A 60 3.09 -10.60 28.40
C GLN A 60 2.25 -9.84 27.36
N ALA A 61 2.90 -9.14 26.41
CA ALA A 61 2.21 -8.46 25.32
C ALA A 61 1.46 -9.45 24.42
N LYS A 62 2.11 -10.55 24.06
CA LYS A 62 1.50 -11.63 23.25
C LYS A 62 0.31 -12.27 23.97
N LYS A 63 0.46 -12.65 25.25
CA LYS A 63 -0.64 -13.23 26.05
C LYS A 63 -1.83 -12.27 26.17
N LEU A 64 -1.56 -10.98 26.36
CA LEU A 64 -2.64 -9.98 26.40
C LEU A 64 -3.42 -9.95 25.09
N LEU A 65 -2.74 -10.00 23.94
CA LEU A 65 -3.39 -10.04 22.63
C LEU A 65 -4.14 -11.36 22.38
N GLU A 66 -3.63 -12.48 22.87
CA GLU A 66 -4.33 -13.77 22.82
C GLU A 66 -5.63 -13.73 23.66
N ASN A 67 -5.60 -13.10 24.85
CA ASN A 67 -6.80 -12.91 25.66
C ASN A 67 -7.80 -11.98 24.96
N ILE A 68 -7.34 -10.84 24.40
CA ILE A 68 -8.19 -9.94 23.65
C ILE A 68 -8.85 -10.66 22.46
N LYS A 69 -8.07 -11.46 21.72
CA LYS A 69 -8.62 -12.27 20.63
C LYS A 69 -9.72 -13.21 21.13
N SER A 70 -9.49 -13.91 22.22
CA SER A 70 -10.50 -14.81 22.82
C SER A 70 -11.75 -14.03 23.27
N GLU A 71 -11.61 -12.83 23.78
CA GLU A 71 -12.75 -11.97 24.13
C GLU A 71 -13.59 -11.60 22.91
N VAL A 72 -12.97 -11.29 21.77
CA VAL A 72 -13.70 -11.02 20.52
C VAL A 72 -14.38 -12.30 20.01
N GLU A 73 -13.73 -13.45 20.11
CA GLU A 73 -14.33 -14.74 19.75
C GLU A 73 -15.53 -15.10 20.66
N ASN A 74 -15.65 -14.47 21.84
CA ASN A 74 -16.78 -14.54 22.77
C ASN A 74 -17.73 -13.32 22.65
N ASP A 75 -17.91 -12.79 21.44
CA ASP A 75 -18.86 -11.74 21.05
C ASP A 75 -18.59 -10.35 21.65
N ARG A 76 -17.37 -10.06 22.16
CA ARG A 76 -17.00 -8.66 22.46
C ARG A 76 -16.60 -7.92 21.21
N GLU A 77 -17.03 -6.65 21.14
CA GLU A 77 -16.68 -5.80 20.00
C GLU A 77 -15.17 -5.48 19.94
N PHE A 78 -14.55 -5.77 18.81
CA PHE A 78 -13.12 -5.48 18.58
C PHE A 78 -12.79 -4.00 18.80
N SER A 79 -13.69 -3.13 18.37
CA SER A 79 -13.54 -1.68 18.50
C SER A 79 -13.46 -1.20 19.95
N ASP A 80 -14.21 -1.82 20.86
CA ASP A 80 -14.21 -1.46 22.28
C ASP A 80 -12.92 -1.92 22.95
N LEU A 81 -12.45 -3.13 22.62
CA LEU A 81 -11.18 -3.63 23.08
C LEU A 81 -9.99 -2.82 22.53
N ALA A 82 -10.09 -2.35 21.29
CA ALA A 82 -9.09 -1.45 20.71
C ALA A 82 -9.03 -0.11 21.47
N ARG A 83 -10.17 0.50 21.78
CA ARG A 83 -10.21 1.73 22.59
C ARG A 83 -9.64 1.54 24.00
N GLN A 84 -9.83 0.36 24.56
CA GLN A 84 -9.42 0.05 25.94
C GLN A 84 -7.94 -0.32 26.03
N HIS A 85 -7.41 -1.04 25.06
CA HIS A 85 -6.11 -1.69 25.16
C HIS A 85 -5.07 -1.23 24.15
N SER A 86 -5.49 -0.66 22.99
CA SER A 86 -4.53 -0.29 21.96
C SER A 86 -3.67 0.90 22.36
N GLU A 87 -2.37 0.74 22.19
CA GLU A 87 -1.36 1.78 22.42
C GLU A 87 -0.98 2.51 21.12
N ASP A 88 -1.74 2.28 20.05
CA ASP A 88 -1.67 3.10 18.82
C ASP A 88 -2.57 4.31 18.97
N ILE A 89 -1.99 5.45 19.30
CA ILE A 89 -2.71 6.72 19.54
C ILE A 89 -3.50 7.15 18.28
N GLY A 90 -3.01 6.78 17.10
CA GLY A 90 -3.64 7.19 15.83
C GLY A 90 -4.99 6.52 15.56
N SER A 91 -5.16 5.26 15.97
CA SER A 91 -6.36 4.48 15.66
C SER A 91 -7.17 4.05 16.89
N ALA A 92 -6.59 4.03 18.08
CA ALA A 92 -7.25 3.53 19.28
C ALA A 92 -8.61 4.20 19.56
N SER A 93 -8.68 5.54 19.45
CA SER A 93 -9.91 6.30 19.66
C SER A 93 -11.01 5.98 18.64
N GLU A 94 -10.62 5.54 17.45
CA GLU A 94 -11.49 5.12 16.36
C GLU A 94 -11.77 3.60 16.37
N GLY A 95 -11.52 2.94 17.50
CA GLY A 95 -11.74 1.50 17.63
C GLY A 95 -10.71 0.65 16.88
N GLY A 96 -9.50 1.19 16.71
CA GLY A 96 -8.40 0.52 15.99
C GLY A 96 -8.50 0.59 14.47
N SER A 97 -9.48 1.32 13.92
CA SER A 97 -9.72 1.38 12.47
C SER A 97 -8.58 2.09 11.74
N LEU A 98 -8.06 1.44 10.68
CA LEU A 98 -7.06 1.99 9.77
C LEU A 98 -7.67 2.40 8.42
N GLY A 99 -8.99 2.19 8.25
CA GLY A 99 -9.67 2.45 7.00
C GLY A 99 -9.23 1.50 5.86
N TRP A 100 -9.28 1.99 4.61
CA TRP A 100 -8.91 1.24 3.42
C TRP A 100 -7.41 1.35 3.15
N LEU A 101 -6.71 0.24 3.31
CA LEU A 101 -5.27 0.10 3.09
C LEU A 101 -4.97 -0.44 1.70
N ARG A 102 -3.85 0.04 1.11
CA ARG A 102 -3.29 -0.45 -0.16
C ARG A 102 -1.97 -1.16 0.13
N SER A 103 -1.56 -2.07 -0.74
CA SER A 103 -0.23 -2.68 -0.67
C SER A 103 0.87 -1.60 -0.73
N GLY A 104 1.89 -1.75 0.10
CA GLY A 104 3.02 -0.82 0.26
C GLY A 104 2.78 0.32 1.25
N GLN A 105 1.64 0.37 1.96
CA GLN A 105 1.35 1.39 2.97
C GLN A 105 1.78 0.98 4.39
N MET A 106 1.88 -0.30 4.65
CA MET A 106 2.21 -0.85 5.97
C MET A 106 3.55 -1.57 5.95
N VAL A 107 4.09 -1.85 7.12
CA VAL A 107 5.30 -2.68 7.25
C VAL A 107 5.02 -4.11 6.76
N PRO A 108 6.03 -4.80 6.22
CA PRO A 108 5.84 -6.11 5.58
C PRO A 108 5.14 -7.15 6.46
N GLU A 109 5.45 -7.17 7.76
CA GLU A 109 4.86 -8.11 8.71
C GLU A 109 3.36 -7.89 8.86
N PHE A 110 2.93 -6.62 8.85
CA PHE A 110 1.51 -6.25 8.91
C PHE A 110 0.80 -6.63 7.60
N GLU A 111 1.38 -6.31 6.45
CA GLU A 111 0.80 -6.63 5.14
C GLU A 111 0.65 -8.14 4.94
N ASN A 112 1.69 -8.91 5.23
CA ASN A 112 1.64 -10.38 5.11
C ASN A 112 0.56 -10.98 5.99
N THR A 113 0.41 -10.48 7.22
CA THR A 113 -0.64 -10.95 8.13
C THR A 113 -2.02 -10.53 7.65
N MET A 114 -2.18 -9.30 7.20
CA MET A 114 -3.42 -8.79 6.65
C MET A 114 -3.85 -9.59 5.42
N ASP A 115 -2.93 -9.89 4.49
CA ASP A 115 -3.24 -10.61 3.26
C ASP A 115 -3.62 -12.08 3.52
N SER A 116 -3.03 -12.70 4.53
CA SER A 116 -3.33 -14.09 4.93
C SER A 116 -4.60 -14.23 5.77
N THR A 117 -5.07 -13.14 6.40
CA THR A 117 -6.28 -13.16 7.25
C THR A 117 -7.53 -13.05 6.38
N LYS A 118 -8.54 -13.88 6.62
CA LYS A 118 -9.82 -13.84 5.90
C LYS A 118 -10.66 -12.61 6.31
N ILE A 119 -11.60 -12.23 5.47
CA ILE A 119 -12.61 -11.21 5.82
C ILE A 119 -13.39 -11.69 7.04
N ASP A 120 -13.72 -10.78 7.93
CA ASP A 120 -14.36 -10.96 9.25
C ASP A 120 -13.57 -11.83 10.24
N ALA A 121 -12.30 -12.14 9.93
CA ALA A 121 -11.43 -12.90 10.83
C ALA A 121 -10.42 -12.01 11.54
N ILE A 122 -9.96 -12.50 12.70
CA ILE A 122 -8.88 -11.90 13.49
C ILE A 122 -7.61 -12.73 13.29
N SER A 123 -6.49 -12.03 13.11
CA SER A 123 -5.18 -12.67 12.98
C SER A 123 -4.72 -13.34 14.27
N ILE A 124 -3.69 -14.15 14.17
CA ILE A 124 -2.85 -14.47 15.33
C ILE A 124 -2.01 -13.25 15.72
N PRO A 125 -1.58 -13.12 17.00
CA PRO A 125 -0.63 -12.09 17.38
C PRO A 125 0.67 -12.18 16.56
N PHE A 126 1.12 -11.03 16.04
CA PHE A 126 2.36 -10.92 15.28
C PHE A 126 3.17 -9.71 15.74
N LYS A 127 4.48 -9.75 15.50
CA LYS A 127 5.42 -8.72 15.93
C LYS A 127 5.81 -7.83 14.74
N SER A 128 5.91 -6.54 15.00
CA SER A 128 6.54 -5.56 14.11
C SER A 128 7.59 -4.74 14.88
N GLN A 129 8.21 -3.79 14.20
CA GLN A 129 9.12 -2.82 14.85
C GLN A 129 8.43 -1.91 15.89
N PHE A 130 7.11 -1.80 15.86
CA PHE A 130 6.32 -0.96 16.77
C PHE A 130 5.84 -1.70 18.02
N GLY A 131 5.86 -3.03 18.00
CA GLY A 131 5.38 -3.87 19.08
C GLY A 131 4.63 -5.12 18.58
N TRP A 132 3.75 -5.63 19.39
CA TRP A 132 2.89 -6.76 19.09
C TRP A 132 1.51 -6.29 18.64
N HIS A 133 0.98 -6.95 17.61
CA HIS A 133 -0.29 -6.60 17.00
C HIS A 133 -1.22 -7.80 16.88
N ILE A 134 -2.51 -7.53 16.91
CA ILE A 134 -3.54 -8.33 16.23
C ILE A 134 -4.30 -7.42 15.28
N LEU A 135 -4.79 -7.97 14.20
CA LEU A 135 -5.63 -7.24 13.26
C LEU A 135 -6.91 -8.02 12.93
N LYS A 136 -7.94 -7.28 12.61
CA LYS A 136 -9.19 -7.78 12.03
C LYS A 136 -9.30 -7.23 10.61
N VAL A 137 -9.65 -8.09 9.66
CA VAL A 137 -9.97 -7.67 8.30
C VAL A 137 -11.48 -7.48 8.21
N ASP A 138 -11.91 -6.25 7.98
CA ASP A 138 -13.34 -5.92 7.90
C ASP A 138 -13.91 -6.14 6.49
N ASP A 139 -13.12 -5.83 5.43
CA ASP A 139 -13.58 -5.98 4.04
C ASP A 139 -12.41 -5.97 3.04
N ARG A 140 -12.64 -6.44 1.81
CA ARG A 140 -11.71 -6.35 0.67
C ARG A 140 -12.42 -5.95 -0.59
N GLN A 141 -11.87 -4.97 -1.31
CA GLN A 141 -12.41 -4.53 -2.59
C GLN A 141 -11.34 -4.34 -3.65
N LYS A 142 -11.74 -4.50 -4.90
CA LYS A 142 -10.93 -4.06 -6.04
C LYS A 142 -11.39 -2.68 -6.46
N LYS A 143 -10.51 -1.69 -6.35
CA LYS A 143 -10.77 -0.31 -6.74
C LYS A 143 -10.07 0.01 -8.04
N ASP A 144 -10.80 0.53 -9.03
CA ASP A 144 -10.21 1.08 -10.25
C ASP A 144 -9.56 2.43 -9.91
N ILE A 145 -8.25 2.51 -10.11
CA ILE A 145 -7.45 3.72 -9.86
C ILE A 145 -6.91 4.35 -11.14
N THR A 146 -7.45 3.96 -12.29
CA THR A 146 -6.96 4.41 -13.60
C THR A 146 -6.94 5.93 -13.72
N ASP A 147 -8.01 6.60 -13.33
CA ASP A 147 -8.10 8.05 -13.43
C ASP A 147 -7.26 8.76 -12.35
N GLU A 148 -7.19 8.20 -11.14
CA GLU A 148 -6.30 8.70 -10.08
C GLU A 148 -4.84 8.65 -10.52
N MET A 149 -4.41 7.52 -11.10
CA MET A 149 -3.04 7.40 -11.63
C MET A 149 -2.75 8.35 -12.80
N ARG A 150 -3.72 8.56 -13.69
CA ARG A 150 -3.57 9.53 -14.78
C ARG A 150 -3.39 10.95 -14.25
N ARG A 151 -4.22 11.37 -13.30
CA ARG A 151 -4.13 12.68 -12.66
C ARG A 151 -2.78 12.86 -11.96
N ASN A 152 -2.33 11.86 -11.20
CA ASN A 152 -1.05 11.91 -10.50
C ASN A 152 0.12 12.02 -11.49
N LYS A 153 0.12 11.24 -12.58
CA LYS A 153 1.15 11.37 -13.62
C LYS A 153 1.16 12.74 -14.30
N ILE A 154 -0.02 13.29 -14.58
CA ILE A 154 -0.13 14.64 -15.18
C ILE A 154 0.36 15.69 -14.18
N ALA A 155 -0.03 15.58 -12.91
CA ALA A 155 0.40 16.50 -11.87
C ALA A 155 1.92 16.45 -11.67
N GLU A 156 2.52 15.26 -11.63
CA GLU A 156 3.97 15.07 -11.54
C GLU A 156 4.70 15.68 -12.76
N PHE A 157 4.19 15.42 -13.96
CA PHE A 157 4.76 15.99 -15.19
C PHE A 157 4.71 17.52 -15.18
N LEU A 158 3.57 18.10 -14.81
CA LEU A 158 3.40 19.55 -14.73
C LEU A 158 4.29 20.17 -13.64
N HIS A 159 4.39 19.51 -12.48
CA HIS A 159 5.25 19.94 -11.38
C HIS A 159 6.72 19.96 -11.80
N ASN A 160 7.20 18.88 -12.41
CA ASN A 160 8.58 18.76 -12.87
C ASN A 160 8.90 19.81 -13.96
N ARG A 161 7.99 20.02 -14.91
CA ARG A 161 8.17 21.05 -15.94
C ARG A 161 8.25 22.45 -15.33
N LYS A 162 7.30 22.78 -14.43
CA LYS A 162 7.30 24.09 -13.76
C LYS A 162 8.54 24.29 -12.89
N TYR A 163 8.98 23.25 -12.20
CA TYR A 163 10.21 23.29 -11.40
C TYR A 163 11.43 23.59 -12.29
N GLN A 164 11.55 22.96 -13.46
CA GLN A 164 12.66 23.25 -14.39
C GLN A 164 12.59 24.69 -14.92
N GLU A 165 11.41 25.16 -15.32
CA GLU A 165 11.20 26.54 -15.80
C GLU A 165 11.59 27.56 -14.72
N GLU A 166 11.19 27.35 -13.47
CA GLU A 166 11.52 28.23 -12.36
C GLU A 166 13.03 28.15 -11.98
N LEU A 167 13.62 26.96 -12.02
CA LEU A 167 15.04 26.76 -11.78
C LEU A 167 15.90 27.48 -12.83
N ASP A 168 15.56 27.35 -14.10
CA ASP A 168 16.26 28.01 -15.20
C ASP A 168 16.15 29.54 -15.08
N ALA A 169 14.96 30.04 -14.77
CA ALA A 169 14.73 31.49 -14.57
C ALA A 169 15.53 32.00 -13.36
N TRP A 170 15.59 31.23 -12.26
CA TRP A 170 16.35 31.59 -11.08
C TRP A 170 17.87 31.57 -11.33
N LEU A 171 18.36 30.56 -12.05
CA LEU A 171 19.77 30.47 -12.45
C LEU A 171 20.17 31.64 -13.36
N GLN A 172 19.28 32.01 -14.29
CA GLN A 172 19.51 33.14 -15.16
C GLN A 172 19.58 34.45 -14.37
N LYS A 173 18.64 34.64 -13.44
CA LYS A 173 18.64 35.82 -12.56
C LYS A 173 19.93 35.92 -11.73
N ILE A 174 20.39 34.82 -11.13
CA ILE A 174 21.65 34.79 -10.37
C ILE A 174 22.83 35.13 -11.29
N ARG A 175 22.87 34.59 -12.52
CA ARG A 175 23.95 34.90 -13.49
C ARG A 175 23.95 36.36 -13.87
N ASP A 176 22.79 36.98 -14.04
CA ASP A 176 22.65 38.39 -14.41
C ASP A 176 23.02 39.34 -13.26
N GLU A 177 22.77 38.88 -12.00
CA GLU A 177 23.11 39.64 -10.76
C GLU A 177 24.56 39.41 -10.30
N ALA A 178 25.19 38.30 -10.70
CA ALA A 178 26.55 37.96 -10.29
C ALA A 178 27.58 38.45 -11.33
N PHE A 179 28.66 39.03 -10.86
CA PHE A 179 29.85 39.29 -11.69
C PHE A 179 30.57 37.97 -11.93
N VAL A 180 30.46 37.41 -13.14
CA VAL A 180 31.11 36.17 -13.53
C VAL A 180 32.34 36.49 -14.38
N ASP A 181 33.55 36.37 -13.81
CA ASP A 181 34.81 36.41 -14.55
C ASP A 181 35.21 34.99 -14.95
N ILE A 182 35.09 34.71 -16.24
CA ILE A 182 35.52 33.41 -16.83
C ILE A 182 36.97 33.60 -17.28
N LYS A 183 37.93 33.05 -16.49
CA LYS A 183 39.33 32.97 -16.88
C LYS A 183 39.58 31.84 -17.86
#